data_651c3f45286310fdf76c78f6f200075b
#
_entry.id   651c3f45286310fdf76c78f6f200075b
#
_cell.length_a   1.000
_cell.length_b   1.000
_cell.length_c   1.000
_cell.angle_alpha   90.00
_cell.angle_beta   90.00
_cell.angle_gamma   90.00
#
_symmetry.space_group_name_H-M   'P 1'
#
loop_
_entity.id
_entity.type
_entity.pdbx_description
1 polymer ?
#
loop_
_entity_poly.entity_id
_entity_poly.type
_entity_poly.pdbx_seq_one_letter_code
_entity_poly.pdbx_strand_id
1 'polypeptide(L)'
;MDWATLLQLPSTLLWILAALALIFALVQLAKLGRRLRARRPFAAILRMLFLLVGLGLALLLAGAGWSLRGYRLLGEEAPVVTVDARILSPQRWVLTLTWPDGQRRDVALAGDAWRIEALVLKWKLPAVLAGLPPLYRLDRLSGRYDDPTEEMTGLRTVVDFREAGEGDLVTLARAHPDWLPMVDTVYGSGAYLPLVDRGHYTVRLMRTGALVARPDAATTERIADPL
;
A
#
# COMPACT_ATOMS: atom_id res chain seq x y z
N MET A 1 4.04 13.51 -13.08
CA MET A 1 3.04 12.68 -12.37
C MET A 1 2.03 12.23 -13.40
N ASP A 2 2.02 10.96 -13.74
CA ASP A 2 1.20 10.44 -14.83
C ASP A 2 -0.20 10.09 -14.29
N TRP A 3 -1.26 10.62 -14.93
CA TRP A 3 -2.65 10.40 -14.50
C TRP A 3 -3.02 8.92 -14.46
N ALA A 4 -2.40 8.10 -15.34
CA ALA A 4 -2.59 6.65 -15.36
C ALA A 4 -2.12 5.99 -14.05
N THR A 5 -1.05 6.47 -13.46
CA THR A 5 -0.49 5.94 -12.20
C THR A 5 -1.35 6.32 -11.00
N LEU A 6 -1.94 7.52 -11.00
CA LEU A 6 -2.85 7.97 -9.94
C LEU A 6 -4.16 7.18 -9.91
N LEU A 7 -4.69 6.82 -11.09
CA LEU A 7 -5.92 6.03 -11.18
C LEU A 7 -5.74 4.56 -10.78
N GLN A 8 -4.50 4.06 -10.70
CA GLN A 8 -4.19 2.72 -10.21
C GLN A 8 -4.17 2.62 -8.67
N LEU A 9 -4.25 3.76 -7.96
CA LEU A 9 -4.33 3.78 -6.50
C LEU A 9 -5.80 3.71 -6.07
N PRO A 10 -6.25 2.63 -5.43
CA PRO A 10 -7.66 2.49 -5.02
C PRO A 10 -8.10 3.60 -4.09
N SER A 11 -7.22 4.10 -3.24
CA SER A 11 -7.48 5.23 -2.35
C SER A 11 -7.82 6.51 -3.11
N THR A 12 -7.13 6.81 -4.22
CA THR A 12 -7.35 8.03 -5.02
C THR A 12 -8.74 8.04 -5.65
N LEU A 13 -9.18 6.91 -6.21
CA LEU A 13 -10.53 6.77 -6.76
C LEU A 13 -11.60 7.00 -5.69
N LEU A 14 -11.41 6.43 -4.49
CA LEU A 14 -12.33 6.61 -3.37
C LEU A 14 -12.40 8.07 -2.90
N TRP A 15 -11.27 8.78 -2.86
CA TRP A 15 -11.26 10.20 -2.54
C TRP A 15 -11.98 11.05 -3.58
N ILE A 16 -11.83 10.75 -4.87
CA ILE A 16 -12.56 11.43 -5.95
C ILE A 16 -14.07 11.18 -5.80
N LEU A 17 -14.48 9.93 -5.56
CA LEU A 17 -15.89 9.60 -5.35
C LEU A 17 -16.45 10.25 -4.08
N ALA A 18 -15.66 10.30 -3.00
CA ALA A 18 -16.05 11.01 -1.76
C ALA A 18 -16.26 12.51 -2.01
N ALA A 19 -15.38 13.14 -2.77
CA ALA A 19 -15.53 14.55 -3.15
C ALA A 19 -16.80 14.79 -3.99
N LEU A 20 -17.09 13.92 -4.96
CA LEU A 20 -18.31 14.00 -5.76
C LEU A 20 -19.59 13.82 -4.90
N ALA A 21 -19.58 12.87 -3.97
CA ALA A 21 -20.69 12.66 -3.03
C ALA A 21 -20.87 13.87 -2.11
N LEU A 22 -19.80 14.50 -1.65
CA LEU A 22 -19.84 15.72 -0.85
C LEU A 22 -20.40 16.91 -1.66
N ILE A 23 -19.97 17.09 -2.89
CA ILE A 23 -20.50 18.13 -3.80
C ILE A 23 -22.02 17.90 -3.99
N PHE A 24 -22.42 16.64 -4.22
CA PHE A 24 -23.84 16.30 -4.33
C PHE A 24 -24.61 16.70 -3.05
N ALA A 25 -24.10 16.38 -1.86
CA ALA A 25 -24.70 16.74 -0.59
C ALA A 25 -24.83 18.27 -0.42
N LEU A 26 -23.78 19.03 -0.78
CA LEU A 26 -23.81 20.50 -0.73
C LEU A 26 -24.87 21.10 -1.68
N VAL A 27 -25.02 20.54 -2.88
CA VAL A 27 -26.09 20.93 -3.82
C VAL A 27 -27.47 20.66 -3.23
N GLN A 28 -27.67 19.53 -2.54
CA GLN A 28 -28.95 19.24 -1.86
C GLN A 28 -29.21 20.21 -0.71
N LEU A 29 -28.16 20.57 0.06
CA LEU A 29 -28.26 21.56 1.13
C LEU A 29 -28.73 22.93 0.61
N ALA A 30 -28.11 23.41 -0.48
CA ALA A 30 -28.50 24.66 -1.11
C ALA A 30 -29.94 24.65 -1.64
N LYS A 31 -30.37 23.50 -2.20
CA LYS A 31 -31.73 23.30 -2.68
C LYS A 31 -32.75 23.17 -1.51
N LEU A 32 -32.35 22.58 -0.39
CA LEU A 32 -33.15 22.43 0.82
C LEU A 32 -33.57 23.82 1.37
N GLY A 33 -32.60 24.73 1.53
CA GLY A 33 -32.88 26.10 2.02
C GLY A 33 -33.90 26.84 1.16
N ARG A 34 -33.85 26.68 -0.17
CA ARG A 34 -34.83 27.27 -1.10
C ARG A 34 -36.24 26.67 -0.94
N ARG A 35 -36.33 25.34 -0.69
CA ARG A 35 -37.62 24.64 -0.51
C ARG A 35 -38.27 24.95 0.82
N LEU A 36 -37.51 25.13 1.89
CA LEU A 36 -37.99 25.57 3.20
C LEU A 36 -38.58 26.98 3.10
N ARG A 37 -37.91 27.92 2.46
CA ARG A 37 -38.44 29.29 2.23
C ARG A 37 -39.69 29.27 1.39
N ALA A 38 -39.83 28.34 0.44
CA ALA A 38 -41.01 28.20 -0.40
C ALA A 38 -42.17 27.44 0.29
N ARG A 39 -42.07 27.10 1.59
CA ARG A 39 -43.07 26.37 2.40
C ARG A 39 -43.57 25.06 1.77
N ARG A 40 -42.68 24.31 1.10
CA ARG A 40 -42.97 23.02 0.45
C ARG A 40 -42.39 21.86 1.28
N PRO A 41 -43.09 21.38 2.36
CA PRO A 41 -42.49 20.47 3.34
C PRO A 41 -42.11 19.12 2.75
N PHE A 42 -42.93 18.50 1.90
CA PHE A 42 -42.61 17.22 1.25
C PHE A 42 -41.32 17.27 0.41
N ALA A 43 -41.16 18.34 -0.38
CA ALA A 43 -39.96 18.51 -1.17
C ALA A 43 -38.73 18.82 -0.31
N ALA A 44 -38.91 19.43 0.85
CA ALA A 44 -37.82 19.67 1.81
C ALA A 44 -37.37 18.37 2.48
N ILE A 45 -38.32 17.51 2.92
CA ILE A 45 -38.01 16.19 3.49
C ILE A 45 -37.21 15.33 2.51
N LEU A 46 -37.65 15.27 1.25
CA LEU A 46 -36.92 14.50 0.22
C LEU A 46 -35.49 15.04 0.00
N ARG A 47 -35.31 16.37 0.02
CA ARG A 47 -33.96 16.99 -0.12
C ARG A 47 -33.10 16.71 1.10
N MET A 48 -33.68 16.70 2.30
CA MET A 48 -32.98 16.34 3.52
C MET A 48 -32.49 14.88 3.47
N LEU A 49 -33.33 13.96 2.99
CA LEU A 49 -32.97 12.56 2.82
C LEU A 49 -31.79 12.42 1.86
N PHE A 50 -31.83 13.06 0.69
CA PHE A 50 -30.70 13.03 -0.27
C PHE A 50 -29.44 13.68 0.29
N LEU A 51 -29.55 14.74 1.11
CA LEU A 51 -28.42 15.33 1.81
C LEU A 51 -27.76 14.34 2.78
N LEU A 52 -28.56 13.67 3.61
CA LEU A 52 -28.06 12.69 4.58
C LEU A 52 -27.41 11.49 3.89
N VAL A 53 -28.03 10.96 2.84
CA VAL A 53 -27.46 9.87 2.03
C VAL A 53 -26.15 10.30 1.37
N GLY A 54 -26.11 11.49 0.77
CA GLY A 54 -24.88 12.01 0.14
C GLY A 54 -23.75 12.23 1.13
N LEU A 55 -24.06 12.77 2.32
CA LEU A 55 -23.07 12.98 3.37
C LEU A 55 -22.57 11.64 3.96
N GLY A 56 -23.48 10.69 4.22
CA GLY A 56 -23.12 9.35 4.69
C GLY A 56 -22.23 8.62 3.68
N LEU A 57 -22.57 8.70 2.40
CA LEU A 57 -21.74 8.11 1.33
C LEU A 57 -20.37 8.79 1.24
N ALA A 58 -20.30 10.12 1.35
CA ALA A 58 -19.02 10.83 1.34
C ALA A 58 -18.11 10.41 2.49
N LEU A 59 -18.67 10.29 3.72
CA LEU A 59 -17.93 9.84 4.91
C LEU A 59 -17.46 8.38 4.76
N LEU A 60 -18.31 7.49 4.26
CA LEU A 60 -17.97 6.09 4.04
C LEU A 60 -16.83 5.95 3.02
N LEU A 61 -16.94 6.64 1.88
CA LEU A 61 -15.90 6.61 0.83
C LEU A 61 -14.59 7.24 1.30
N ALA A 62 -14.64 8.34 2.06
CA ALA A 62 -13.46 8.96 2.64
C ALA A 62 -12.78 8.03 3.66
N GLY A 63 -13.56 7.37 4.54
CA GLY A 63 -13.04 6.39 5.49
C GLY A 63 -12.40 5.18 4.80
N ALA A 64 -13.05 4.66 3.76
CA ALA A 64 -12.47 3.58 2.94
C ALA A 64 -11.19 4.03 2.22
N GLY A 65 -11.17 5.24 1.64
CA GLY A 65 -9.99 5.81 1.01
C GLY A 65 -8.83 5.98 1.99
N TRP A 66 -9.12 6.37 3.22
CA TRP A 66 -8.13 6.44 4.30
C TRP A 66 -7.56 5.06 4.65
N SER A 67 -8.42 4.05 4.81
CA SER A 67 -8.01 2.67 5.15
C SER A 67 -7.18 2.00 4.06
N LEU A 68 -7.34 2.43 2.80
CA LEU A 68 -6.62 1.89 1.64
C LEU A 68 -5.35 2.69 1.28
N ARG A 69 -4.92 3.62 2.13
CA ARG A 69 -3.66 4.34 1.90
C ARG A 69 -2.49 3.38 1.85
N GLY A 70 -1.60 3.59 0.88
CA GLY A 70 -0.43 2.74 0.66
C GLY A 70 -0.72 1.39 -0.02
N TYR A 71 -1.99 1.02 -0.26
CA TYR A 71 -2.33 -0.17 -1.03
C TYR A 71 -2.33 0.12 -2.53
N ARG A 72 -1.86 -0.86 -3.30
CA ARG A 72 -1.84 -0.83 -4.77
C ARG A 72 -2.58 -2.04 -5.32
N LEU A 73 -3.23 -1.85 -6.47
CA LEU A 73 -3.87 -2.94 -7.19
C LEU A 73 -2.80 -3.85 -7.79
N LEU A 74 -2.93 -5.14 -7.56
CA LEU A 74 -2.04 -6.15 -8.13
C LEU A 74 -2.64 -6.63 -9.45
N GLY A 75 -2.19 -6.02 -10.55
CA GLY A 75 -2.55 -6.44 -11.91
C GLY A 75 -1.71 -7.64 -12.38
N GLU A 76 -0.84 -7.41 -13.33
CA GLU A 76 0.22 -8.34 -13.73
C GLU A 76 1.44 -8.18 -12.81
N GLU A 77 2.60 -8.79 -13.15
CA GLU A 77 3.86 -8.60 -12.42
C GLU A 77 4.12 -7.10 -12.18
N ALA A 78 3.92 -6.62 -10.95
CA ALA A 78 4.02 -5.21 -10.66
C ALA A 78 5.43 -4.87 -10.14
N PRO A 79 6.11 -3.85 -10.71
CA PRO A 79 7.33 -3.33 -10.11
C PRO A 79 6.98 -2.69 -8.75
N VAL A 80 7.72 -3.05 -7.71
CA VAL A 80 7.49 -2.58 -6.34
C VAL A 80 8.49 -1.50 -5.96
N VAL A 81 9.77 -1.81 -6.07
CA VAL A 81 10.87 -0.90 -5.75
C VAL A 81 12.17 -1.42 -6.37
N THR A 82 13.08 -0.54 -6.73
CA THR A 82 14.47 -0.87 -7.00
C THR A 82 15.32 -0.50 -5.79
N VAL A 83 16.35 -1.29 -5.54
CA VAL A 83 17.24 -1.15 -4.38
C VAL A 83 18.68 -1.09 -4.87
N ASP A 84 19.36 0.01 -4.59
CA ASP A 84 20.79 0.20 -4.85
C ASP A 84 21.51 0.13 -3.51
N ALA A 85 22.47 -0.80 -3.38
CA ALA A 85 23.22 -1.00 -2.16
C ALA A 85 24.61 -0.41 -2.26
N ARG A 86 25.07 0.25 -1.19
CA ARG A 86 26.41 0.75 -1.03
C ARG A 86 26.94 0.42 0.36
N ILE A 87 28.12 -0.16 0.42
CA ILE A 87 28.79 -0.47 1.69
C ILE A 87 29.33 0.80 2.35
N LEU A 88 29.17 0.92 3.66
CA LEU A 88 29.82 1.93 4.48
C LEU A 88 30.98 1.35 5.31
N SER A 89 30.78 0.16 5.84
CA SER A 89 31.75 -0.63 6.59
C SER A 89 31.22 -2.07 6.63
N PRO A 90 32.00 -3.05 7.10
CA PRO A 90 31.51 -4.43 7.22
C PRO A 90 30.14 -4.47 7.90
N GLN A 91 29.18 -5.18 7.27
CA GLN A 91 27.79 -5.33 7.73
C GLN A 91 27.02 -4.01 7.93
N ARG A 92 27.48 -2.91 7.33
CA ARG A 92 26.81 -1.59 7.38
C ARG A 92 26.64 -1.03 5.99
N TRP A 93 25.42 -0.74 5.65
CA TRP A 93 25.00 -0.38 4.30
C TRP A 93 24.13 0.87 4.26
N VAL A 94 24.16 1.58 3.15
CA VAL A 94 23.11 2.50 2.74
C VAL A 94 22.43 1.88 1.53
N LEU A 95 21.10 1.73 1.63
CA LEU A 95 20.26 1.30 0.54
C LEU A 95 19.47 2.50 0.03
N THR A 96 19.59 2.79 -1.26
CA THR A 96 18.72 3.76 -1.95
C THR A 96 17.54 3.02 -2.56
N LEU A 97 16.36 3.27 -2.03
CA LEU A 97 15.10 2.74 -2.52
C LEU A 97 14.53 3.70 -3.55
N THR A 98 14.18 3.20 -4.73
CA THR A 98 13.52 4.01 -5.78
C THR A 98 12.19 3.35 -6.15
N TRP A 99 11.07 4.05 -5.90
CA TRP A 99 9.73 3.59 -6.26
C TRP A 99 9.40 3.86 -7.73
N PRO A 100 8.41 3.16 -8.31
CA PRO A 100 8.00 3.37 -9.71
C PRO A 100 7.52 4.79 -10.03
N ASP A 101 7.09 5.55 -9.02
CA ASP A 101 6.70 6.95 -9.14
C ASP A 101 7.88 7.93 -9.12
N GLY A 102 9.11 7.41 -9.00
CA GLY A 102 10.35 8.19 -8.95
C GLY A 102 10.71 8.70 -7.57
N GLN A 103 9.92 8.45 -6.53
CA GLN A 103 10.31 8.77 -5.16
C GLN A 103 11.55 7.98 -4.76
N ARG A 104 12.43 8.60 -3.98
CA ARG A 104 13.66 7.99 -3.47
C ARG A 104 13.76 8.17 -1.97
N ARG A 105 14.31 7.14 -1.32
CA ARG A 105 14.59 7.15 0.12
C ARG A 105 15.88 6.39 0.41
N ASP A 106 16.81 7.03 1.10
CA ASP A 106 18.00 6.37 1.61
C ASP A 106 17.73 5.83 3.01
N VAL A 107 18.14 4.60 3.24
CA VAL A 107 17.98 3.91 4.52
C VAL A 107 19.30 3.24 4.92
N ALA A 108 19.68 3.42 6.18
CA ALA A 108 20.82 2.68 6.74
C ALA A 108 20.36 1.27 7.16
N LEU A 109 21.16 0.27 6.83
CA LEU A 109 20.87 -1.13 7.13
C LEU A 109 22.09 -1.81 7.72
N ALA A 110 21.89 -2.70 8.70
CA ALA A 110 22.91 -3.54 9.29
C ALA A 110 22.60 -5.01 8.98
N GLY A 111 23.63 -5.80 8.60
CA GLY A 111 23.53 -7.22 8.28
C GLY A 111 24.28 -7.60 7.01
N ASP A 112 24.24 -8.88 6.66
CA ASP A 112 24.87 -9.45 5.46
C ASP A 112 23.89 -9.52 4.28
N ALA A 113 22.60 -9.54 4.59
CA ALA A 113 21.51 -9.58 3.62
C ALA A 113 20.43 -8.56 3.98
N TRP A 114 19.63 -8.18 3.00
CA TRP A 114 18.42 -7.38 3.19
C TRP A 114 17.17 -8.23 2.95
N ARG A 115 16.10 -7.92 3.68
CA ARG A 115 14.79 -8.55 3.56
C ARG A 115 13.72 -7.51 3.45
N ILE A 116 12.90 -7.60 2.41
CA ILE A 116 11.72 -6.76 2.20
C ILE A 116 10.46 -7.59 2.34
N GLU A 117 9.46 -7.04 3.01
CA GLU A 117 8.19 -7.70 3.27
C GLU A 117 7.03 -6.84 2.79
N ALA A 118 6.01 -7.49 2.26
CA ALA A 118 4.75 -6.88 1.85
C ALA A 118 3.57 -7.63 2.46
N LEU A 119 2.49 -6.91 2.73
CA LEU A 119 1.18 -7.49 3.04
C LEU A 119 0.35 -7.57 1.78
N VAL A 120 -0.21 -8.73 1.53
CA VAL A 120 -1.08 -9.02 0.39
C VAL A 120 -2.47 -9.35 0.90
N LEU A 121 -3.48 -8.64 0.39
CA LEU A 121 -4.88 -8.88 0.66
C LEU A 121 -5.52 -9.57 -0.54
N LYS A 122 -6.08 -10.74 -0.30
CA LYS A 122 -6.75 -11.55 -1.30
C LYS A 122 -8.26 -11.47 -1.11
N TRP A 123 -8.99 -11.35 -2.21
CA TRP A 123 -10.44 -11.33 -2.23
C TRP A 123 -11.04 -12.72 -2.38
N LYS A 124 -12.23 -12.93 -1.84
CA LYS A 124 -13.04 -14.12 -2.11
C LYS A 124 -13.47 -14.18 -3.58
N LEU A 125 -13.79 -15.39 -4.03
CA LEU A 125 -14.13 -15.66 -5.42
C LEU A 125 -15.17 -14.70 -6.05
N PRO A 126 -16.27 -14.30 -5.38
CA PRO A 126 -17.23 -13.38 -5.98
C PRO A 126 -16.63 -12.02 -6.35
N ALA A 127 -15.73 -11.49 -5.51
CA ALA A 127 -15.06 -10.22 -5.77
C ALA A 127 -14.00 -10.36 -6.88
N VAL A 128 -13.30 -11.49 -6.93
CA VAL A 128 -12.35 -11.82 -8.03
C VAL A 128 -13.10 -11.92 -9.36
N LEU A 129 -14.26 -12.58 -9.40
CA LEU A 129 -15.11 -12.69 -10.59
C LEU A 129 -15.69 -11.33 -11.02
N ALA A 130 -15.91 -10.41 -10.08
CA ALA A 130 -16.27 -9.03 -10.36
C ALA A 130 -15.09 -8.16 -10.87
N GLY A 131 -13.90 -8.76 -11.03
CA GLY A 131 -12.72 -8.08 -11.58
C GLY A 131 -11.90 -7.31 -10.55
N LEU A 132 -12.11 -7.53 -9.23
CA LEU A 132 -11.30 -6.89 -8.20
C LEU A 132 -9.94 -7.58 -8.10
N PRO A 133 -8.83 -6.89 -8.45
CA PRO A 133 -7.49 -7.44 -8.31
C PRO A 133 -7.08 -7.46 -6.83
N PRO A 134 -6.17 -8.37 -6.43
CA PRO A 134 -5.57 -8.35 -5.10
C PRO A 134 -4.93 -6.98 -4.80
N LEU A 135 -4.90 -6.62 -3.53
CA LEU A 135 -4.22 -5.43 -3.04
C LEU A 135 -2.92 -5.81 -2.37
N TYR A 136 -1.92 -4.94 -2.46
CA TYR A 136 -0.68 -5.10 -1.70
C TYR A 136 -0.16 -3.77 -1.21
N ARG A 137 0.62 -3.81 -0.14
CA ARG A 137 1.48 -2.71 0.27
C ARG A 137 2.79 -3.25 0.86
N LEU A 138 3.86 -2.47 0.77
CA LEU A 138 5.07 -2.75 1.51
C LEU A 138 4.81 -2.61 3.01
N ASP A 139 5.36 -3.53 3.80
CA ASP A 139 5.24 -3.53 5.26
C ASP A 139 6.53 -3.00 5.89
N ARG A 140 7.66 -3.69 5.63
CA ARG A 140 8.96 -3.31 6.19
C ARG A 140 10.14 -3.78 5.35
N LEU A 141 11.29 -3.14 5.59
CA LEU A 141 12.59 -3.56 5.15
C LEU A 141 13.46 -3.81 6.38
N SER A 142 14.18 -4.89 6.44
CA SER A 142 15.06 -5.22 7.55
C SER A 142 16.38 -5.81 7.06
N GLY A 143 17.45 -5.63 7.84
CA GLY A 143 18.68 -6.39 7.70
C GLY A 143 18.54 -7.80 8.25
N ARG A 144 19.40 -8.68 7.79
CA ARG A 144 19.51 -10.06 8.24
C ARG A 144 21.01 -10.42 8.28
N TYR A 145 21.41 -11.13 9.33
CA TYR A 145 22.73 -11.71 9.44
C TYR A 145 22.71 -13.17 8.99
N ASP A 146 23.79 -13.63 8.39
CA ASP A 146 23.91 -15.02 7.94
C ASP A 146 24.25 -15.95 9.11
N ASP A 147 25.06 -15.47 10.08
CA ASP A 147 25.33 -16.21 11.31
C ASP A 147 24.13 -16.14 12.28
N PRO A 148 23.58 -17.27 12.77
CA PRO A 148 22.45 -17.29 13.69
C PRO A 148 22.70 -16.56 15.03
N THR A 149 23.94 -16.56 15.50
CA THR A 149 24.30 -15.88 16.76
C THR A 149 24.28 -14.36 16.54
N GLU A 150 24.81 -13.89 15.43
CA GLU A 150 24.76 -12.48 15.04
C GLU A 150 23.32 -12.04 14.76
N GLU A 151 22.48 -12.89 14.14
CA GLU A 151 21.05 -12.60 13.94
C GLU A 151 20.31 -12.40 15.27
N MET A 152 20.71 -13.10 16.36
CA MET A 152 20.10 -12.97 17.66
C MET A 152 20.63 -11.78 18.48
N THR A 153 21.90 -11.43 18.31
CA THR A 153 22.62 -10.48 19.19
C THR A 153 23.04 -9.20 18.49
N GLY A 154 23.09 -9.21 17.16
CA GLY A 154 23.55 -8.10 16.34
C GLY A 154 22.58 -6.92 16.33
N LEU A 155 23.05 -5.79 15.82
CA LEU A 155 22.23 -4.59 15.65
C LEU A 155 21.13 -4.84 14.61
N ARG A 156 19.89 -4.88 15.06
CA ARG A 156 18.76 -5.07 14.17
C ARG A 156 18.25 -3.74 13.62
N THR A 157 18.24 -3.61 12.30
CA THR A 157 17.68 -2.45 11.60
C THR A 157 16.37 -2.84 10.96
N VAL A 158 15.31 -2.07 11.27
CA VAL A 158 13.98 -2.24 10.67
C VAL A 158 13.49 -0.89 10.21
N VAL A 159 13.13 -0.80 8.94
CA VAL A 159 12.51 0.38 8.33
C VAL A 159 11.05 0.05 8.07
N ASP A 160 10.15 0.79 8.70
CA ASP A 160 8.70 0.65 8.53
C ASP A 160 8.24 1.47 7.31
N PHE A 161 7.43 0.86 6.46
CA PHE A 161 6.78 1.52 5.31
C PHE A 161 5.31 1.80 5.56
N ARG A 162 4.80 1.43 6.73
CA ARG A 162 3.43 1.74 7.08
C ARG A 162 3.28 3.25 7.27
N GLU A 163 2.33 3.84 6.58
CA GLU A 163 1.92 5.19 6.89
C GLU A 163 1.27 5.20 8.29
N ALA A 164 1.78 6.04 9.18
CA ALA A 164 1.27 6.14 10.54
C ALA A 164 -0.24 6.46 10.54
N GLY A 165 -1.05 5.62 11.16
CA GLY A 165 -2.49 5.82 11.32
C GLY A 165 -3.17 4.56 11.85
N GLU A 166 -3.96 4.71 12.90
CA GLU A 166 -4.96 3.73 13.31
C GLU A 166 -6.07 3.70 12.26
N GLY A 167 -6.25 2.64 11.53
CA GLY A 167 -7.31 2.53 10.50
C GLY A 167 -6.87 1.83 9.23
N ASP A 168 -5.74 1.14 9.30
CA ASP A 168 -5.29 0.27 8.24
C ASP A 168 -6.28 -0.87 7.98
N LEU A 169 -6.50 -1.18 6.69
CA LEU A 169 -7.42 -2.22 6.23
C LEU A 169 -7.13 -3.59 6.87
N VAL A 170 -5.86 -3.93 7.09
CA VAL A 170 -5.46 -5.19 7.74
C VAL A 170 -5.88 -5.21 9.20
N THR A 171 -5.66 -4.10 9.91
CA THR A 171 -6.08 -3.95 11.30
C THR A 171 -7.61 -4.03 11.39
N LEU A 172 -8.32 -3.35 10.49
CA LEU A 172 -9.78 -3.40 10.40
C LEU A 172 -10.29 -4.80 10.08
N ALA A 173 -9.67 -5.50 9.10
CA ALA A 173 -10.06 -6.86 8.72
C ALA A 173 -9.87 -7.87 9.86
N ARG A 174 -8.84 -7.67 10.69
CA ARG A 174 -8.58 -8.51 11.87
C ARG A 174 -9.51 -8.19 13.03
N ALA A 175 -9.79 -6.91 13.27
CA ALA A 175 -10.65 -6.48 14.37
C ALA A 175 -12.13 -6.73 14.08
N HIS A 176 -12.54 -6.58 12.83
CA HIS A 176 -13.94 -6.67 12.40
C HIS A 176 -14.08 -7.46 11.09
N PRO A 177 -13.87 -8.79 11.11
CA PRO A 177 -13.94 -9.63 9.90
C PRO A 177 -15.32 -9.56 9.21
N ASP A 178 -16.38 -9.35 9.98
CA ASP A 178 -17.75 -9.25 9.47
C ASP A 178 -17.99 -7.97 8.64
N TRP A 179 -17.16 -6.94 8.83
CA TRP A 179 -17.26 -5.69 8.06
C TRP A 179 -16.65 -5.81 6.67
N LEU A 180 -15.79 -6.81 6.47
CA LEU A 180 -15.11 -7.05 5.21
C LEU A 180 -15.38 -8.47 4.68
N PRO A 181 -16.66 -8.83 4.44
CA PRO A 181 -17.05 -10.20 4.10
C PRO A 181 -16.46 -10.69 2.77
N MET A 182 -15.99 -9.78 1.91
CA MET A 182 -15.35 -10.10 0.63
C MET A 182 -13.85 -10.35 0.72
N VAL A 183 -13.21 -10.09 1.86
CA VAL A 183 -11.80 -10.44 2.10
C VAL A 183 -11.71 -11.92 2.41
N ASP A 184 -10.83 -12.63 1.69
CA ASP A 184 -10.53 -14.03 1.92
C ASP A 184 -9.43 -14.19 2.97
N THR A 185 -8.29 -13.58 2.71
CA THR A 185 -7.13 -13.65 3.60
C THR A 185 -6.20 -12.45 3.43
N VAL A 186 -5.46 -12.17 4.49
CA VAL A 186 -4.32 -11.24 4.47
C VAL A 186 -3.10 -12.01 4.92
N TYR A 187 -2.07 -12.05 4.09
CA TYR A 187 -0.82 -12.76 4.38
C TYR A 187 0.41 -11.89 4.07
N GLY A 188 1.52 -12.21 4.73
CA GLY A 188 2.81 -11.61 4.46
C GLY A 188 3.53 -12.35 3.33
N SER A 189 4.21 -11.61 2.47
CA SER A 189 5.13 -12.13 1.48
C SER A 189 6.46 -11.41 1.63
N GLY A 190 7.58 -12.13 1.59
CA GLY A 190 8.90 -11.57 1.77
C GLY A 190 9.91 -12.11 0.76
N ALA A 191 10.89 -11.28 0.43
CA ALA A 191 12.05 -11.67 -0.35
C ALA A 191 13.32 -11.17 0.36
N TYR A 192 14.40 -11.93 0.29
CA TYR A 192 15.71 -11.53 0.81
C TYR A 192 16.81 -11.91 -0.16
N LEU A 193 17.88 -11.12 -0.18
CA LEU A 193 19.08 -11.34 -0.98
C LEU A 193 20.32 -10.86 -0.22
N PRO A 194 21.50 -11.45 -0.49
CA PRO A 194 22.75 -10.96 0.05
C PRO A 194 23.03 -9.53 -0.40
N LEU A 195 23.74 -8.79 0.43
CA LEU A 195 24.22 -7.44 0.14
C LEU A 195 25.63 -7.51 -0.43
N VAL A 196 25.83 -6.84 -1.56
CA VAL A 196 27.16 -6.63 -2.15
C VAL A 196 27.32 -5.15 -2.48
N ASP A 197 28.56 -4.65 -2.45
CA ASP A 197 28.81 -3.25 -2.78
C ASP A 197 28.43 -2.96 -4.23
N ARG A 198 27.77 -1.82 -4.45
CA ARG A 198 27.17 -1.42 -5.73
C ARG A 198 26.15 -2.44 -6.26
N GLY A 199 25.51 -3.19 -5.37
CA GLY A 199 24.42 -4.11 -5.74
C GLY A 199 23.19 -3.36 -6.24
N HIS A 200 22.64 -3.84 -7.36
CA HIS A 200 21.38 -3.35 -7.91
C HIS A 200 20.35 -4.48 -7.96
N TYR A 201 19.20 -4.25 -7.32
CA TYR A 201 18.15 -5.25 -7.17
C TYR A 201 16.81 -4.68 -7.61
N THR A 202 16.03 -5.49 -8.31
CA THR A 202 14.65 -5.16 -8.68
C THR A 202 13.69 -6.02 -7.87
N VAL A 203 12.77 -5.39 -7.16
CA VAL A 203 11.71 -6.07 -6.42
C VAL A 203 10.41 -5.98 -7.19
N ARG A 204 9.79 -7.13 -7.40
CA ARG A 204 8.51 -7.27 -8.11
C ARG A 204 7.54 -8.12 -7.30
N LEU A 205 6.27 -7.82 -7.42
CA LEU A 205 5.21 -8.65 -6.87
C LEU A 205 4.54 -9.43 -8.01
N MET A 206 4.50 -10.75 -7.85
CA MET A 206 3.89 -11.66 -8.80
C MET A 206 2.36 -11.67 -8.64
N ARG A 207 1.64 -12.09 -9.68
CA ARG A 207 0.17 -12.27 -9.62
C ARG A 207 -0.30 -13.20 -8.50
N THR A 208 0.56 -14.12 -8.10
CA THR A 208 0.31 -15.04 -6.97
C THR A 208 0.36 -14.34 -5.61
N GLY A 209 0.84 -13.09 -5.56
CA GLY A 209 1.14 -12.36 -4.32
C GLY A 209 2.53 -12.65 -3.76
N ALA A 210 3.36 -13.43 -4.44
CA ALA A 210 4.74 -13.65 -4.05
C ALA A 210 5.60 -12.42 -4.37
N LEU A 211 6.34 -11.94 -3.38
CA LEU A 211 7.35 -10.92 -3.56
C LEU A 211 8.65 -11.59 -4.07
N VAL A 212 9.20 -11.07 -5.13
CA VAL A 212 10.43 -11.61 -5.74
C VAL A 212 11.46 -10.47 -5.89
N ALA A 213 12.65 -10.69 -5.39
CA ALA A 213 13.77 -9.80 -5.60
C ALA A 213 14.75 -10.47 -6.57
N ARG A 214 15.26 -9.70 -7.54
CA ARG A 214 16.24 -10.18 -8.53
C ARG A 214 17.40 -9.20 -8.60
N PRO A 215 18.65 -9.69 -8.45
CA PRO A 215 19.84 -8.91 -8.74
C PRO A 215 19.99 -8.74 -10.26
N ASP A 216 20.62 -7.68 -10.70
CA ASP A 216 21.09 -7.57 -12.08
C ASP A 216 22.27 -8.52 -12.35
N ALA A 217 22.73 -8.62 -13.61
CA ALA A 217 23.79 -9.52 -14.00
C ALA A 217 25.11 -9.21 -13.25
N ALA A 218 25.48 -7.94 -13.16
CA ALA A 218 26.71 -7.51 -12.49
C ALA A 218 26.66 -7.76 -10.96
N THR A 219 25.50 -7.63 -10.35
CA THR A 219 25.28 -7.96 -8.92
C THR A 219 25.32 -9.46 -8.70
N THR A 220 24.76 -10.24 -9.63
CA THR A 220 24.79 -11.71 -9.57
C THR A 220 26.22 -12.23 -9.59
N GLU A 221 27.08 -11.68 -10.46
CA GLU A 221 28.52 -12.05 -10.51
C GLU A 221 29.22 -11.74 -9.18
N ARG A 222 28.96 -10.55 -8.58
CA ARG A 222 29.57 -10.19 -7.29
C ARG A 222 29.03 -11.02 -6.10
N ILE A 223 27.80 -11.50 -6.16
CA ILE A 223 27.28 -12.44 -5.15
C ILE A 223 27.98 -13.80 -5.29
N ALA A 224 28.28 -14.25 -6.52
CA ALA A 224 28.90 -15.52 -6.78
C ALA A 224 30.40 -15.54 -6.43
N ASP A 225 31.09 -14.40 -6.53
CA ASP A 225 32.51 -14.22 -6.22
C ASP A 225 32.69 -13.06 -5.22
N PRO A 226 32.37 -13.27 -3.95
CA PRO A 226 32.59 -12.28 -2.90
C PRO A 226 34.11 -12.14 -2.65
N LEU A 227 34.68 -10.97 -2.99
CA LEU A 227 36.06 -10.59 -2.75
C LEU A 227 36.44 -10.62 -1.26
#